data_b4e62debed051560c3ba336043adc605
#
_entry.id   b4e62debed051560c3ba336043adc605
#
_cell.length_a   1.000
_cell.length_b   1.000
_cell.length_c   1.000
_cell.angle_alpha   90.00
_cell.angle_beta   90.00
_cell.angle_gamma   90.00
#
_symmetry.space_group_name_H-M   'P 1'
#
loop_
_entity.id
_entity.type
_entity.pdbx_description
1 polymer ?
#
loop_
_entity_poly.entity_id
_entity_poly.type
_entity_poly.pdbx_seq_one_letter_code
_entity_poly.pdbx_strand_id
1 'polypeptide(L)'
;MITVAVMSIKVPVVKDNQIFEYSDTLSLPVDATQAHLEPGDVVVINKTNGIAGILQSKVRPTTAEPEKTLGEVLTAPTYGLNGPGYASVRVAGGVFELTGKVTADAKAGDPVYVKAATGAGTKPVVTTVKTGADVIIGWLKEPVSSASVDQKMQVVLAPAKTA
;
A
#
# COMPACT_ATOMS: atom_id res chain seq x y z
N MET A 1 -27.52 -28.89 11.76
CA MET A 1 -26.98 -27.93 12.72
C MET A 1 -25.57 -27.57 12.24
N ILE A 2 -25.38 -26.37 11.69
CA ILE A 2 -24.08 -25.93 11.16
C ILE A 2 -23.38 -25.24 12.33
N THR A 3 -22.33 -25.85 12.84
CA THR A 3 -21.48 -25.23 13.87
C THR A 3 -20.53 -24.26 13.16
N VAL A 4 -20.81 -22.96 13.26
CA VAL A 4 -19.87 -21.94 12.82
C VAL A 4 -18.76 -21.87 13.89
N ALA A 5 -17.60 -22.38 13.54
CA ALA A 5 -16.42 -22.17 14.37
C ALA A 5 -16.06 -20.68 14.33
N VAL A 6 -16.38 -19.97 15.39
CA VAL A 6 -15.88 -18.62 15.60
C VAL A 6 -14.38 -18.75 15.86
N MET A 7 -13.55 -18.48 14.86
CA MET A 7 -12.13 -18.31 15.10
C MET A 7 -11.94 -17.11 16.03
N SER A 8 -11.76 -17.40 17.31
CA SER A 8 -11.31 -16.38 18.24
C SER A 8 -9.87 -16.03 17.87
N ILE A 9 -9.70 -14.92 17.17
CA ILE A 9 -8.38 -14.34 16.98
C ILE A 9 -7.97 -13.82 18.36
N LYS A 10 -7.11 -14.59 19.04
CA LYS A 10 -6.44 -14.08 20.23
C LYS A 10 -5.52 -12.96 19.76
N VAL A 11 -5.96 -11.72 19.91
CA VAL A 11 -5.06 -10.58 19.83
C VAL A 11 -4.15 -10.70 21.05
N PRO A 12 -2.85 -10.97 20.87
CA PRO A 12 -1.95 -10.99 22.02
C PRO A 12 -1.98 -9.61 22.67
N VAL A 13 -2.07 -9.59 23.97
CA VAL A 13 -1.94 -8.35 24.74
C VAL A 13 -0.47 -7.95 24.68
N VAL A 14 -0.14 -7.12 23.72
CA VAL A 14 1.18 -6.55 23.64
C VAL A 14 1.24 -5.38 24.60
N LYS A 15 2.30 -5.32 25.40
CA LYS A 15 2.49 -4.28 26.43
C LYS A 15 2.60 -2.86 25.88
N ASP A 16 2.72 -2.68 24.58
CA ASP A 16 3.07 -1.42 23.96
C ASP A 16 2.00 -0.98 22.94
N ASN A 17 0.81 -0.65 23.38
CA ASN A 17 -0.22 0.04 22.57
C ASN A 17 -0.36 -0.41 21.09
N GLN A 18 0.07 -1.61 20.75
CA GLN A 18 -0.03 -2.17 19.43
C GLN A 18 -1.47 -2.59 19.18
N ILE A 19 -2.18 -1.78 18.41
CA ILE A 19 -3.62 -1.96 18.16
C ILE A 19 -3.86 -3.10 17.16
N PHE A 20 -2.86 -3.44 16.31
CA PHE A 20 -2.99 -4.47 15.30
C PHE A 20 -1.73 -5.34 15.21
N GLU A 21 -1.84 -6.60 15.54
CA GLU A 21 -0.71 -7.53 15.48
C GLU A 21 -0.60 -8.29 14.15
N TYR A 22 -1.71 -8.45 13.43
CA TYR A 22 -1.77 -9.31 12.24
C TYR A 22 -2.19 -8.64 10.95
N SER A 23 -2.59 -7.39 10.98
CA SER A 23 -3.06 -6.73 9.78
C SER A 23 -2.63 -5.28 9.75
N ASP A 24 -1.48 -5.06 9.18
CA ASP A 24 -1.05 -3.72 8.78
C ASP A 24 -1.78 -3.27 7.50
N THR A 25 -2.93 -3.87 7.24
CA THR A 25 -3.82 -3.53 6.13
C THR A 25 -5.00 -2.74 6.67
N LEU A 26 -5.13 -1.53 6.17
CA LEU A 26 -6.17 -0.58 6.56
C LEU A 26 -7.09 -0.27 5.39
N SER A 27 -8.37 -0.04 5.67
CA SER A 27 -9.28 0.57 4.69
C SER A 27 -9.04 2.08 4.70
N LEU A 28 -8.45 2.60 3.65
CA LEU A 28 -8.04 4.01 3.55
C LEU A 28 -8.67 4.68 2.33
N PRO A 29 -8.98 5.99 2.42
CA PRO A 29 -9.44 6.76 1.27
C PRO A 29 -8.30 6.92 0.27
N VAL A 30 -8.59 6.69 -1.00
CA VAL A 30 -7.63 6.83 -2.10
C VAL A 30 -8.07 8.00 -2.98
N ASP A 31 -7.12 8.88 -3.29
CA ASP A 31 -7.39 10.00 -4.18
C ASP A 31 -7.91 9.52 -5.55
N ALA A 32 -8.90 10.23 -6.11
CA ALA A 32 -9.52 9.87 -7.38
C ALA A 32 -8.51 9.75 -8.54
N THR A 33 -7.41 10.49 -8.50
CA THR A 33 -6.33 10.40 -9.49
C THR A 33 -5.60 9.05 -9.45
N GLN A 34 -5.69 8.32 -8.35
CA GLN A 34 -5.08 7.01 -8.14
C GLN A 34 -6.11 5.84 -8.20
N ALA A 35 -7.38 6.14 -8.52
CA ALA A 35 -8.44 5.11 -8.57
C ALA A 35 -8.22 4.03 -9.64
N HIS A 36 -7.35 4.29 -10.61
CA HIS A 36 -6.95 3.35 -11.67
C HIS A 36 -5.89 2.32 -11.25
N LEU A 37 -5.29 2.49 -10.06
CA LEU A 37 -4.26 1.58 -9.58
C LEU A 37 -4.85 0.20 -9.26
N GLU A 38 -4.05 -0.82 -9.49
CA GLU A 38 -4.42 -2.22 -9.30
C GLU A 38 -3.82 -2.78 -7.99
N PRO A 39 -4.39 -3.88 -7.45
CA PRO A 39 -3.76 -4.60 -6.34
C PRO A 39 -2.31 -4.94 -6.64
N GLY A 40 -1.43 -4.67 -5.67
CA GLY A 40 0.02 -4.77 -5.82
C GLY A 40 0.70 -3.45 -6.18
N ASP A 41 -0.02 -2.45 -6.68
CA ASP A 41 0.55 -1.13 -6.94
C ASP A 41 0.80 -0.37 -5.63
N VAL A 42 1.82 0.46 -5.65
CA VAL A 42 2.08 1.42 -4.57
C VAL A 42 1.10 2.59 -4.68
N VAL A 43 0.57 3.00 -3.55
CA VAL A 43 -0.38 4.13 -3.44
C VAL A 43 0.10 5.13 -2.41
N VAL A 44 -0.09 6.42 -2.67
CA VAL A 44 0.13 7.51 -1.72
C VAL A 44 -1.22 7.99 -1.22
N ILE A 45 -1.50 7.75 0.07
CA ILE A 45 -2.79 8.09 0.70
C ILE A 45 -2.86 9.56 1.06
N ASN A 46 -1.80 10.08 1.65
CA ASN A 46 -1.74 11.46 2.06
C ASN A 46 -0.32 12.02 1.87
N LYS A 47 -0.21 12.98 0.97
CA LYS A 47 1.08 13.63 0.67
C LYS A 47 1.59 14.47 1.86
N THR A 48 0.68 15.07 2.62
CA THR A 48 1.02 15.95 3.72
C THR A 48 1.43 15.17 4.96
N ASN A 49 0.70 14.09 5.27
CA ASN A 49 0.93 13.28 6.48
C ASN A 49 1.85 12.08 6.24
N GLY A 50 2.32 11.90 5.02
CA GLY A 50 3.34 10.91 4.72
C GLY A 50 2.88 9.46 4.79
N ILE A 51 1.65 9.14 4.38
CA ILE A 51 1.17 7.75 4.35
C ILE A 51 1.21 7.21 2.92
N ALA A 52 1.97 6.15 2.72
CA ALA A 52 1.98 5.35 1.51
C ALA A 52 1.89 3.87 1.85
N GLY A 53 1.51 3.04 0.88
CA GLY A 53 1.39 1.60 1.07
C GLY A 53 1.21 0.86 -0.24
N ILE A 54 0.84 -0.43 -0.13
CA ILE A 54 0.58 -1.30 -1.27
C ILE A 54 -0.91 -1.66 -1.29
N LEU A 55 -1.56 -1.43 -2.42
CA LEU A 55 -2.96 -1.81 -2.61
C LEU A 55 -3.13 -3.32 -2.48
N GLN A 56 -4.11 -3.74 -1.68
CA GLN A 56 -4.53 -5.13 -1.54
C GLN A 56 -5.86 -5.39 -2.24
N SER A 57 -6.62 -4.33 -2.52
CA SER A 57 -7.86 -4.39 -3.29
C SER A 57 -7.93 -3.24 -4.29
N LYS A 58 -8.82 -3.34 -5.27
CA LYS A 58 -9.15 -2.19 -6.12
C LYS A 58 -9.80 -1.08 -5.29
N VAL A 59 -9.63 0.15 -5.74
CA VAL A 59 -10.34 1.30 -5.18
C VAL A 59 -11.82 1.18 -5.54
N ARG A 60 -12.70 1.21 -4.53
CA ARG A 60 -14.14 1.15 -4.79
C ARG A 60 -14.60 2.44 -5.46
N PRO A 61 -15.35 2.36 -6.58
CA PRO A 61 -15.89 3.54 -7.23
C PRO A 61 -16.72 4.40 -6.28
N THR A 62 -16.66 5.70 -6.45
CA THR A 62 -17.49 6.66 -5.69
C THR A 62 -18.92 6.78 -6.25
N THR A 63 -19.10 6.40 -7.52
CA THR A 63 -20.43 6.31 -8.15
C THR A 63 -21.13 5.03 -7.74
N ALA A 64 -22.44 5.10 -7.55
CA ALA A 64 -23.24 3.92 -7.29
C ALA A 64 -23.03 2.89 -8.42
N GLU A 65 -22.63 1.68 -8.07
CA GLU A 65 -22.57 0.59 -9.03
C GLU A 65 -24.00 0.20 -9.40
N PRO A 66 -24.29 -0.09 -10.68
CA PRO A 66 -25.57 -0.65 -11.07
C PRO A 66 -25.82 -1.97 -10.32
N GLU A 67 -27.06 -2.30 -10.06
CA GLU A 67 -27.41 -3.60 -9.48
C GLU A 67 -26.79 -4.71 -10.32
N LYS A 68 -26.03 -5.58 -9.67
CA LYS A 68 -25.33 -6.70 -10.31
C LYS A 68 -26.08 -7.99 -10.07
N THR A 69 -26.12 -8.84 -11.06
CA THR A 69 -26.59 -10.22 -10.90
C THR A 69 -25.64 -11.01 -9.99
N LEU A 70 -26.12 -12.12 -9.42
CA LEU A 70 -25.29 -12.96 -8.56
C LEU A 70 -24.01 -13.44 -9.28
N GLY A 71 -24.08 -13.75 -10.58
CA GLY A 71 -22.94 -14.14 -11.39
C GLY A 71 -21.91 -13.02 -11.52
N GLU A 72 -22.34 -11.79 -11.71
CA GLU A 72 -21.46 -10.62 -11.79
C GLU A 72 -20.84 -10.27 -10.44
N VAL A 73 -21.54 -10.50 -9.34
CA VAL A 73 -20.98 -10.32 -7.98
C VAL A 73 -19.86 -11.31 -7.72
N LEU A 74 -20.00 -12.56 -8.17
CA LEU A 74 -18.98 -13.60 -7.98
C LEU A 74 -17.71 -13.37 -8.82
N THR A 75 -17.82 -12.64 -9.92
CA THR A 75 -16.70 -12.33 -10.83
C THR A 75 -16.19 -10.88 -10.71
N ALA A 76 -16.90 -10.03 -9.96
CA ALA A 76 -16.54 -8.63 -9.78
C ALA A 76 -15.21 -8.48 -9.03
N PRO A 77 -14.42 -7.44 -9.33
CA PRO A 77 -13.24 -7.14 -8.58
C PRO A 77 -13.56 -6.99 -7.09
N THR A 78 -12.78 -7.64 -6.26
CA THR A 78 -13.01 -7.63 -4.82
C THR A 78 -12.61 -6.28 -4.25
N TYR A 79 -13.56 -5.44 -3.95
CA TYR A 79 -13.33 -4.19 -3.21
C TYR A 79 -13.22 -4.44 -1.70
N GLY A 80 -13.43 -5.67 -1.26
CA GLY A 80 -13.54 -6.01 0.14
C GLY A 80 -14.75 -5.30 0.78
N LEU A 81 -14.64 -5.00 2.08
CA LEU A 81 -15.65 -4.25 2.84
C LEU A 81 -15.42 -2.73 2.76
N ASN A 82 -14.67 -2.25 1.77
CA ASN A 82 -14.33 -0.84 1.64
C ASN A 82 -15.53 -0.01 1.19
N GLY A 83 -15.66 1.18 1.76
CA GLY A 83 -16.62 2.19 1.31
C GLY A 83 -16.24 2.80 -0.04
N PRO A 84 -17.15 3.58 -0.67
CA PRO A 84 -16.85 4.30 -1.91
C PRO A 84 -15.62 5.20 -1.79
N GLY A 85 -14.71 5.14 -2.74
CA GLY A 85 -13.44 5.86 -2.73
C GLY A 85 -12.36 5.27 -1.83
N TYR A 86 -12.60 4.10 -1.20
CA TYR A 86 -11.66 3.44 -0.30
C TYR A 86 -11.07 2.19 -0.94
N ALA A 87 -9.90 1.79 -0.45
CA ALA A 87 -9.27 0.52 -0.76
C ALA A 87 -8.60 -0.06 0.47
N SER A 88 -8.40 -1.37 0.47
CA SER A 88 -7.53 -2.03 1.44
C SER A 88 -6.08 -1.76 1.07
N VAL A 89 -5.34 -1.11 1.96
CA VAL A 89 -3.95 -0.71 1.76
C VAL A 89 -3.08 -1.31 2.85
N ARG A 90 -2.05 -2.03 2.46
CA ARG A 90 -1.05 -2.52 3.40
C ARG A 90 -0.02 -1.42 3.62
N VAL A 91 0.09 -0.95 4.86
CA VAL A 91 0.94 0.19 5.23
C VAL A 91 2.18 -0.23 6.01
N ALA A 92 2.19 -1.43 6.58
CA ALA A 92 3.33 -1.95 7.33
C ALA A 92 3.42 -3.48 7.26
N GLY A 93 4.54 -4.02 7.72
CA GLY A 93 4.79 -5.45 7.84
C GLY A 93 5.08 -6.16 6.53
N GLY A 94 5.96 -7.15 6.58
CA GLY A 94 6.39 -7.93 5.44
C GLY A 94 7.47 -7.29 4.58
N VAL A 95 8.00 -8.09 3.67
CA VAL A 95 8.98 -7.69 2.67
C VAL A 95 8.33 -7.78 1.29
N PHE A 96 8.45 -6.72 0.52
CA PHE A 96 7.87 -6.64 -0.82
C PHE A 96 8.94 -6.34 -1.85
N GLU A 97 8.83 -6.95 -3.02
CA GLU A 97 9.63 -6.58 -4.17
C GLU A 97 8.95 -5.42 -4.90
N LEU A 98 9.55 -4.26 -4.86
CA LEU A 98 9.06 -3.06 -5.54
C LEU A 98 10.01 -2.70 -6.69
N THR A 99 9.45 -2.27 -7.80
CA THR A 99 10.23 -1.75 -8.93
C THR A 99 10.29 -0.23 -8.85
N GLY A 100 11.48 0.33 -8.98
CA GLY A 100 11.65 1.77 -8.88
C GLY A 100 13.04 2.27 -9.30
N LYS A 101 13.23 3.57 -9.17
CA LYS A 101 14.44 4.28 -9.58
C LYS A 101 15.51 4.28 -8.48
N VAL A 102 16.69 3.80 -8.82
CA VAL A 102 17.87 3.81 -7.97
C VAL A 102 18.93 4.66 -8.65
N THR A 103 18.99 5.93 -8.30
CA THR A 103 19.93 6.90 -8.93
C THR A 103 21.26 7.03 -8.21
N ALA A 104 21.36 6.47 -7.00
CA ALA A 104 22.60 6.37 -6.23
C ALA A 104 22.61 5.04 -5.49
N ASP A 105 23.79 4.50 -5.23
CA ASP A 105 23.95 3.28 -4.44
C ASP A 105 23.30 3.46 -3.06
N ALA A 106 22.49 2.49 -2.66
CA ALA A 106 21.79 2.50 -1.40
C ALA A 106 22.10 1.22 -0.61
N LYS A 107 22.15 1.33 0.70
CA LYS A 107 22.51 0.24 1.62
C LYS A 107 21.25 -0.38 2.24
N ALA A 108 21.40 -1.59 2.77
CA ALA A 108 20.36 -2.16 3.62
C ALA A 108 20.06 -1.20 4.79
N GLY A 109 18.78 -0.99 5.07
CA GLY A 109 18.31 -0.04 6.08
C GLY A 109 18.13 1.40 5.58
N ASP A 110 18.52 1.73 4.35
CA ASP A 110 18.25 3.04 3.78
C ASP A 110 16.75 3.20 3.46
N PRO A 111 16.18 4.41 3.61
CA PRO A 111 14.76 4.65 3.37
C PRO A 111 14.41 4.56 1.88
N VAL A 112 13.24 4.00 1.62
CA VAL A 112 12.64 3.96 0.29
C VAL A 112 11.48 4.94 0.26
N TYR A 113 11.45 5.78 -0.76
CA TYR A 113 10.48 6.85 -0.94
C TYR A 113 9.52 6.55 -2.07
N VAL A 114 8.35 7.13 -1.96
CA VAL A 114 7.35 7.14 -3.03
C VAL A 114 7.04 8.58 -3.40
N LYS A 115 7.25 8.89 -4.65
CA LYS A 115 6.79 10.13 -5.26
C LYS A 115 5.37 9.92 -5.77
N ALA A 116 4.44 10.73 -5.29
CA ALA A 116 3.07 10.66 -5.75
C ALA A 116 2.96 10.88 -7.26
N ALA A 117 1.99 10.22 -7.89
CA ALA A 117 1.64 10.44 -9.28
C ALA A 117 1.30 11.91 -9.54
N THR A 118 1.72 12.43 -10.67
CA THR A 118 1.52 13.84 -11.04
C THR A 118 0.28 14.09 -11.88
N GLY A 119 -0.39 13.03 -12.34
CA GLY A 119 -1.58 13.13 -13.17
C GLY A 119 -2.41 11.85 -13.17
N ALA A 120 -3.65 11.97 -13.66
CA ALA A 120 -4.54 10.83 -13.83
C ALA A 120 -3.90 9.78 -14.77
N GLY A 121 -4.03 8.51 -14.41
CA GLY A 121 -3.47 7.40 -15.20
C GLY A 121 -1.96 7.16 -15.01
N THR A 122 -1.25 7.98 -14.21
CA THR A 122 0.16 7.76 -13.90
C THR A 122 0.31 7.02 -12.56
N LYS A 123 1.30 6.13 -12.47
CA LYS A 123 1.59 5.43 -11.21
C LYS A 123 2.58 6.23 -10.34
N PRO A 124 2.49 6.11 -9.01
CA PRO A 124 3.53 6.60 -8.11
C PRO A 124 4.89 5.97 -8.44
N VAL A 125 5.95 6.73 -8.25
CA VAL A 125 7.31 6.27 -8.53
C VAL A 125 8.03 5.95 -7.23
N VAL A 126 8.54 4.73 -7.12
CA VAL A 126 9.39 4.31 -6.00
C VAL A 126 10.82 4.74 -6.27
N THR A 127 11.52 5.24 -5.26
CA THR A 127 12.91 5.71 -5.39
C THR A 127 13.69 5.57 -4.08
N THR A 128 15.00 5.49 -4.17
CA THR A 128 15.91 5.50 -3.01
C THR A 128 16.39 6.90 -2.65
N VAL A 129 16.10 7.91 -3.47
CA VAL A 129 16.52 9.29 -3.23
C VAL A 129 15.31 10.19 -3.03
N LYS A 130 15.26 10.86 -1.88
CA LYS A 130 14.19 11.81 -1.55
C LYS A 130 14.25 13.05 -2.43
N THR A 131 13.14 13.42 -3.02
CA THR A 131 12.97 14.68 -3.75
C THR A 131 11.69 15.39 -3.31
N GLY A 132 11.82 16.52 -2.65
CA GLY A 132 10.65 17.31 -2.23
C GLY A 132 9.76 16.59 -1.22
N ALA A 133 8.46 16.48 -1.52
CA ALA A 133 7.43 15.94 -0.65
C ALA A 133 7.22 14.41 -0.79
N ASP A 134 8.29 13.68 -1.11
CA ASP A 134 8.21 12.22 -1.23
C ASP A 134 7.95 11.57 0.14
N VAL A 135 7.15 10.52 0.14
CA VAL A 135 6.71 9.79 1.33
C VAL A 135 7.55 8.55 1.52
N ILE A 136 8.01 8.26 2.73
CA ILE A 136 8.69 6.99 3.03
C ILE A 136 7.66 5.86 3.05
N ILE A 137 7.94 4.78 2.30
CA ILE A 137 7.13 3.55 2.32
C ILE A 137 7.76 2.46 3.17
N GLY A 138 9.05 2.52 3.39
CA GLY A 138 9.77 1.50 4.14
C GLY A 138 11.27 1.64 4.01
N TRP A 139 11.98 0.54 4.21
CA TRP A 139 13.43 0.47 4.28
C TRP A 139 13.95 -0.66 3.39
N LEU A 140 15.08 -0.45 2.73
CA LEU A 140 15.73 -1.49 1.97
C LEU A 140 16.15 -2.66 2.86
N LYS A 141 15.75 -3.87 2.46
CA LYS A 141 16.23 -5.09 3.11
C LYS A 141 17.66 -5.43 2.72
N GLU A 142 18.02 -5.16 1.48
CA GLU A 142 19.30 -5.49 0.87
C GLU A 142 19.85 -4.27 0.13
N PRO A 143 21.20 -4.14 -0.01
CA PRO A 143 21.78 -3.04 -0.76
C PRO A 143 21.40 -3.14 -2.24
N VAL A 144 21.26 -1.98 -2.88
CA VAL A 144 20.92 -1.86 -4.30
C VAL A 144 21.88 -0.87 -4.95
N SER A 145 22.48 -1.25 -6.07
CA SER A 145 23.37 -0.36 -6.81
C SER A 145 22.59 0.56 -7.76
N SER A 146 23.12 1.74 -8.01
CA SER A 146 22.55 2.68 -8.96
C SER A 146 22.50 2.13 -10.37
N ALA A 147 21.42 2.44 -11.10
CA ALA A 147 21.28 2.08 -12.50
C ALA A 147 20.46 3.11 -13.28
N SER A 148 20.66 3.11 -14.60
CA SER A 148 19.92 3.98 -15.52
C SER A 148 18.47 3.52 -15.78
N VAL A 149 18.16 2.27 -15.41
CA VAL A 149 16.83 1.67 -15.57
C VAL A 149 16.22 1.36 -14.21
N ASP A 150 14.90 1.23 -14.19
CA ASP A 150 14.18 0.83 -12.97
C ASP A 150 14.64 -0.55 -12.50
N GLN A 151 14.82 -0.70 -11.21
CA GLN A 151 15.30 -1.92 -10.58
C GLN A 151 14.30 -2.48 -9.57
N LYS A 152 14.42 -3.78 -9.32
CA LYS A 152 13.70 -4.46 -8.25
C LYS A 152 14.44 -4.26 -6.93
N MET A 153 13.69 -3.89 -5.91
CA MET A 153 14.17 -3.64 -4.55
C MET A 153 13.35 -4.45 -3.57
N GLN A 154 14.01 -5.11 -2.62
CA GLN A 154 13.33 -5.72 -1.48
C GLN A 154 13.14 -4.66 -0.39
N VAL A 155 11.89 -4.33 -0.10
CA VAL A 155 11.52 -3.27 0.83
C VAL A 155 10.74 -3.86 2.00
N VAL A 156 11.20 -3.60 3.20
CA VAL A 156 10.44 -3.86 4.44
C VAL A 156 9.46 -2.71 4.61
N LEU A 157 8.17 -2.98 4.51
CA LEU A 157 7.17 -1.93 4.72
C LEU A 157 7.16 -1.49 6.19
N ALA A 158 7.29 -0.20 6.38
CA ALA A 158 7.15 0.42 7.69
C ALA A 158 6.62 1.83 7.53
N PRO A 159 5.53 2.20 8.22
CA PRO A 159 5.06 3.56 8.19
C PRO A 159 6.14 4.46 8.79
N ALA A 160 6.61 5.40 8.01
CA ALA A 160 7.53 6.40 8.54
C ALA A 160 6.73 7.42 9.32
N LYS A 161 7.05 7.56 10.59
CA LYS A 161 6.72 8.76 11.31
C LYS A 161 7.56 9.88 10.69
N THR A 162 6.94 10.77 9.93
CA THR A 162 7.61 12.02 9.57
C THR A 162 7.96 12.75 10.86
N ALA A 163 9.25 12.90 11.09
CA ALA A 163 9.75 13.74 12.18
C ALA A 163 9.43 15.19 11.87
#